data_623e2280540475e6493f6f3306b62867
#
_entry.id   623e2280540475e6493f6f3306b62867
#
_cell.length_a   1.000
_cell.length_b   1.000
_cell.length_c   1.000
_cell.angle_alpha   90.00
_cell.angle_beta   90.00
_cell.angle_gamma   90.00
#
_symmetry.space_group_name_H-M   'P 1'
#
loop_
_entity.id
_entity.type
_entity.pdbx_description
1 polymer ?
#
loop_
_entity_poly.entity_id
_entity_poly.type
_entity_poly.pdbx_seq_one_letter_code
_entity_poly.pdbx_strand_id
1 'polypeptide(L)'
;MSTESTNPILFTNPIMEVKNLSLSYGKRQILRNLHFQIPEKSITVFLGSSGCGKSTLLKSLNGLLLENKEASMEGEIFLSGENLTKQKEKRLEQIAMVFQNPSPFPFSIYKNMTYALEYYGIKNKAEQKELIRQKLKDVGLWEEISGELHRSALSLSGGQAQRLCIARALCIEPKILLLDEPCSSLDRLSTLKIEELLQELKNRYSIIIVTHNLSEAKRIGDQILFFHEGELWERGTKEDFFAHPKRPETKEFLEGEW
;
A
#
# COMPACT_ATOMS: atom_id res chain seq x y z
N MET A 1 6.55 15.86 30.80
CA MET A 1 7.64 14.91 30.52
C MET A 1 7.97 15.06 29.06
N SER A 2 9.19 15.48 28.77
CA SER A 2 9.66 15.86 27.45
C SER A 2 9.68 14.66 26.52
N THR A 3 8.93 14.74 25.42
CA THR A 3 8.99 13.83 24.28
C THR A 3 10.37 13.97 23.66
N GLU A 4 11.28 13.05 23.96
CA GLU A 4 12.51 12.91 23.19
C GLU A 4 12.11 12.59 21.75
N SER A 5 12.35 13.56 20.87
CA SER A 5 12.20 13.40 19.43
C SER A 5 13.19 12.32 18.99
N THR A 6 12.68 11.13 18.67
CA THR A 6 13.46 10.13 17.93
C THR A 6 14.02 10.81 16.68
N ASN A 7 15.34 10.89 16.59
CA ASN A 7 16.05 11.48 15.47
C ASN A 7 15.47 10.94 14.15
N PRO A 8 14.97 11.79 13.25
CA PRO A 8 14.37 11.31 12.02
C PRO A 8 15.44 10.59 11.18
N ILE A 9 15.17 9.37 10.73
CA ILE A 9 15.88 8.82 9.59
C ILE A 9 15.46 9.72 8.41
N LEU A 10 16.28 10.69 8.08
CA LEU A 10 16.05 11.60 6.97
C LEU A 10 16.67 10.96 5.72
N PHE A 11 15.80 10.53 4.81
CA PHE A 11 16.26 10.14 3.48
C PHE A 11 16.60 11.41 2.69
N THR A 12 17.69 11.39 1.95
CA THR A 12 18.12 12.53 1.13
C THR A 12 17.11 12.90 0.04
N ASN A 13 16.38 11.90 -0.50
CA ASN A 13 15.32 12.10 -1.50
C ASN A 13 14.19 11.07 -1.27
N PRO A 14 13.27 11.31 -0.33
CA PRO A 14 12.13 10.42 -0.16
C PRO A 14 11.16 10.55 -1.34
N ILE A 15 10.56 9.41 -1.77
CA ILE A 15 9.50 9.46 -2.77
C ILE A 15 8.26 10.16 -2.23
N MET A 16 7.95 9.94 -0.94
CA MET A 16 6.86 10.62 -0.24
C MET A 16 7.34 11.17 1.10
N GLU A 17 6.85 12.37 1.44
CA GLU A 17 7.02 12.96 2.76
C GLU A 17 5.64 13.40 3.29
N VAL A 18 5.36 13.05 4.53
CA VAL A 18 4.13 13.42 5.25
C VAL A 18 4.52 14.31 6.41
N LYS A 19 3.88 15.50 6.52
CA LYS A 19 4.16 16.50 7.55
C LYS A 19 2.91 16.84 8.34
N ASN A 20 2.99 16.65 9.66
CA ASN A 20 1.96 17.04 10.64
C ASN A 20 0.55 16.56 10.25
N LEU A 21 0.45 15.35 9.68
CA LEU A 21 -0.81 14.82 9.17
C LEU A 21 -1.70 14.39 10.33
N SER A 22 -2.87 14.98 10.42
CA SER A 22 -3.94 14.60 11.35
C SER A 22 -5.21 14.29 10.57
N LEU A 23 -5.91 13.21 10.95
CA LEU A 23 -7.12 12.74 10.28
C LEU A 23 -8.24 12.56 11.29
N SER A 24 -9.45 12.98 10.91
CA SER A 24 -10.65 12.84 11.75
C SER A 24 -11.88 12.45 10.93
N TYR A 25 -12.85 11.80 11.58
CA TYR A 25 -14.21 11.62 11.09
C TYR A 25 -15.18 12.34 12.03
N GLY A 26 -15.80 13.40 11.55
CA GLY A 26 -16.59 14.27 12.39
C GLY A 26 -15.75 14.81 13.56
N LYS A 27 -16.19 14.51 14.80
CA LYS A 27 -15.46 14.92 16.02
C LYS A 27 -14.40 13.91 16.49
N ARG A 28 -14.35 12.71 15.88
CA ARG A 28 -13.41 11.65 16.29
C ARG A 28 -12.10 11.77 15.55
N GLN A 29 -11.05 12.12 16.27
CA GLN A 29 -9.69 12.09 15.75
C GLN A 29 -9.21 10.64 15.65
N ILE A 30 -8.69 10.27 14.47
CA ILE A 30 -8.20 8.92 14.16
C ILE A 30 -6.68 8.89 14.19
N LEU A 31 -6.02 9.88 13.56
CA LEU A 31 -4.57 9.99 13.50
C LEU A 31 -4.14 11.38 13.94
N ARG A 32 -3.00 11.47 14.65
CA ARG A 32 -2.51 12.69 15.27
C ARG A 32 -1.10 13.01 14.84
N ASN A 33 -0.92 14.17 14.24
CA ASN A 33 0.38 14.81 13.97
C ASN A 33 1.45 13.86 13.44
N LEU A 34 1.12 13.05 12.44
CA LEU A 34 2.06 12.11 11.85
C LEU A 34 3.11 12.83 11.03
N HIS A 35 4.38 12.42 11.21
CA HIS A 35 5.51 12.90 10.44
C HIS A 35 6.42 11.75 10.05
N PHE A 36 6.52 11.46 8.75
CA PHE A 36 7.37 10.38 8.24
C PHE A 36 7.74 10.56 6.77
N GLN A 37 8.72 9.80 6.34
CA GLN A 37 9.20 9.74 4.97
C GLN A 37 9.19 8.31 4.45
N ILE A 38 8.92 8.14 3.17
CA ILE A 38 8.93 6.86 2.46
C ILE A 38 10.09 6.89 1.46
N PRO A 39 11.05 5.97 1.55
CA PRO A 39 12.13 5.88 0.60
C PRO A 39 11.64 5.37 -0.77
N GLU A 40 12.36 5.77 -1.83
CA GLU A 40 12.09 5.29 -3.18
C GLU A 40 12.48 3.81 -3.33
N LYS A 41 11.71 3.05 -4.13
CA LYS A 41 12.02 1.65 -4.50
C LYS A 41 12.29 0.76 -3.28
N SER A 42 11.40 0.81 -2.34
CA SER A 42 11.46 0.06 -1.09
C SER A 42 10.08 -0.42 -0.68
N ILE A 43 10.03 -1.38 0.24
CA ILE A 43 8.80 -1.80 0.92
C ILE A 43 8.79 -1.18 2.32
N THR A 44 7.89 -0.22 2.53
CA THR A 44 7.59 0.32 3.86
C THR A 44 6.38 -0.37 4.44
N VAL A 45 6.52 -0.96 5.62
CA VAL A 45 5.42 -1.63 6.31
C VAL A 45 4.83 -0.72 7.38
N PHE A 46 3.52 -0.47 7.30
CA PHE A 46 2.74 0.14 8.37
C PHE A 46 2.23 -0.98 9.29
N LEU A 47 2.84 -1.11 10.44
CA LEU A 47 2.57 -2.13 11.43
C LEU A 47 1.77 -1.54 12.61
N GLY A 48 0.97 -2.35 13.28
CA GLY A 48 0.23 -1.96 14.49
C GLY A 48 -1.06 -2.74 14.67
N SER A 49 -1.71 -2.56 15.82
CA SER A 49 -2.95 -3.25 16.18
C SER A 49 -4.11 -2.90 15.25
N SER A 50 -5.12 -3.77 15.19
CA SER A 50 -6.35 -3.50 14.42
C SER A 50 -7.04 -2.24 14.95
N GLY A 51 -7.56 -1.40 14.02
CA GLY A 51 -8.29 -0.19 14.38
C GLY A 51 -7.44 1.04 14.74
N CYS A 52 -6.10 0.96 14.76
CA CYS A 52 -5.23 2.11 15.06
C CYS A 52 -5.14 3.17 13.93
N GLY A 53 -5.87 2.99 12.80
CA GLY A 53 -5.98 4.01 11.75
C GLY A 53 -5.16 3.76 10.47
N LYS A 54 -4.46 2.63 10.32
CA LYS A 54 -3.58 2.34 9.17
C LYS A 54 -4.28 2.39 7.80
N SER A 55 -5.44 1.74 7.65
CA SER A 55 -6.22 1.77 6.41
C SER A 55 -6.77 3.17 6.12
N THR A 56 -7.10 3.95 7.16
CA THR A 56 -7.49 5.36 7.03
C THR A 56 -6.30 6.19 6.51
N LEU A 57 -5.10 5.92 7.03
CA LEU A 57 -3.87 6.54 6.54
C LEU A 57 -3.64 6.22 5.06
N LEU A 58 -3.71 4.95 4.63
CA LEU A 58 -3.56 4.60 3.22
C LEU A 58 -4.54 5.37 2.32
N LYS A 59 -5.83 5.41 2.71
CA LYS A 59 -6.87 6.16 1.97
C LYS A 59 -6.60 7.67 1.94
N SER A 60 -5.94 8.21 2.95
CA SER A 60 -5.55 9.62 2.96
C SER A 60 -4.40 9.90 2.00
N LEU A 61 -3.42 8.98 1.89
CA LEU A 61 -2.26 9.15 1.03
C LEU A 61 -2.63 9.21 -0.45
N ASN A 62 -3.57 8.39 -0.93
CA ASN A 62 -4.01 8.44 -2.32
C ASN A 62 -5.18 9.40 -2.59
N GLY A 63 -5.76 10.00 -1.54
CA GLY A 63 -6.85 10.98 -1.68
C GLY A 63 -8.27 10.40 -1.58
N LEU A 64 -8.45 9.08 -1.50
CA LEU A 64 -9.78 8.44 -1.38
C LEU A 64 -10.50 8.84 -0.08
N LEU A 65 -9.75 9.17 0.99
CA LEU A 65 -10.36 9.63 2.24
C LEU A 65 -11.27 10.84 2.03
N LEU A 66 -10.89 11.74 1.13
CA LEU A 66 -11.61 13.00 0.86
C LEU A 66 -12.94 12.80 0.12
N GLU A 67 -13.28 11.59 -0.31
CA GLU A 67 -14.62 11.24 -0.82
C GLU A 67 -15.66 11.15 0.29
N ASN A 68 -15.21 10.88 1.52
CA ASN A 68 -16.10 10.88 2.68
C ASN A 68 -16.25 12.32 3.22
N LYS A 69 -17.47 12.85 3.17
CA LYS A 69 -17.79 14.21 3.62
C LYS A 69 -17.56 14.45 5.12
N GLU A 70 -17.53 13.40 5.92
CA GLU A 70 -17.26 13.48 7.35
C GLU A 70 -15.76 13.44 7.65
N ALA A 71 -14.93 13.10 6.67
CA ALA A 71 -13.48 13.04 6.84
C ALA A 71 -12.86 14.43 6.74
N SER A 72 -11.96 14.73 7.65
CA SER A 72 -11.10 15.91 7.58
C SER A 72 -9.64 15.52 7.66
N MET A 73 -8.81 16.28 6.97
CA MET A 73 -7.37 16.06 6.89
C MET A 73 -6.66 17.41 7.06
N GLU A 74 -5.74 17.47 8.02
CA GLU A 74 -4.81 18.59 8.23
C GLU A 74 -3.38 18.10 8.03
N GLY A 75 -2.47 19.00 7.69
CA GLY A 75 -1.08 18.67 7.38
C GLY A 75 -0.81 18.60 5.89
N GLU A 76 0.36 18.07 5.52
CA GLU A 76 0.85 18.10 4.14
C GLU A 76 1.36 16.76 3.67
N ILE A 77 1.13 16.45 2.39
CA ILE A 77 1.60 15.26 1.68
C ILE A 77 2.40 15.72 0.46
N PHE A 78 3.66 15.36 0.42
CA PHE A 78 4.56 15.60 -0.71
C PHE A 78 4.86 14.29 -1.42
N LEU A 79 4.86 14.31 -2.75
CA LEU A 79 5.27 13.20 -3.60
C LEU A 79 6.34 13.70 -4.59
N SER A 80 7.51 13.09 -4.58
CA SER A 80 8.68 13.55 -5.38
C SER A 80 8.97 15.05 -5.20
N GLY A 81 8.83 15.57 -3.96
CA GLY A 81 9.05 16.98 -3.62
C GLY A 81 7.89 17.92 -3.96
N GLU A 82 6.86 17.46 -4.66
CA GLU A 82 5.66 18.26 -4.96
C GLU A 82 4.60 18.12 -3.89
N ASN A 83 4.04 19.24 -3.40
CA ASN A 83 2.91 19.21 -2.45
C ASN A 83 1.61 18.83 -3.17
N LEU A 84 1.12 17.62 -2.89
CA LEU A 84 -0.11 17.07 -3.46
C LEU A 84 -1.30 17.09 -2.48
N THR A 85 -1.20 17.76 -1.35
CA THR A 85 -2.20 17.74 -0.28
C THR A 85 -3.62 18.04 -0.78
N LYS A 86 -3.78 19.02 -1.65
CA LYS A 86 -5.05 19.44 -2.23
C LYS A 86 -5.30 18.93 -3.66
N GLN A 87 -4.41 18.10 -4.20
CA GLN A 87 -4.45 17.62 -5.59
C GLN A 87 -4.87 16.14 -5.63
N LYS A 88 -6.15 15.87 -5.31
CA LYS A 88 -6.70 14.50 -5.21
C LYS A 88 -6.51 13.72 -6.51
N GLU A 89 -6.86 14.30 -7.65
CA GLU A 89 -6.80 13.66 -8.97
C GLU A 89 -5.36 13.23 -9.27
N LYS A 90 -4.40 14.12 -9.03
CA LYS A 90 -2.98 13.84 -9.25
C LYS A 90 -2.44 12.76 -8.31
N ARG A 91 -2.97 12.67 -7.08
CA ARG A 91 -2.63 11.55 -6.17
C ARG A 91 -3.18 10.24 -6.69
N LEU A 92 -4.43 10.20 -7.16
CA LEU A 92 -5.04 9.00 -7.73
C LEU A 92 -4.32 8.49 -8.98
N GLU A 93 -3.72 9.38 -9.78
CA GLU A 93 -2.91 9.02 -10.95
C GLU A 93 -1.54 8.44 -10.60
N GLN A 94 -0.95 8.85 -9.47
CA GLN A 94 0.42 8.50 -9.11
C GLN A 94 0.52 7.50 -7.96
N ILE A 95 -0.57 7.27 -7.22
CA ILE A 95 -0.62 6.40 -6.04
C ILE A 95 -1.77 5.41 -6.19
N ALA A 96 -1.45 4.20 -6.61
CA ALA A 96 -2.43 3.14 -6.74
C ALA A 96 -2.70 2.45 -5.40
N MET A 97 -3.91 1.93 -5.19
CA MET A 97 -4.28 1.20 -3.98
C MET A 97 -4.95 -0.13 -4.30
N VAL A 98 -4.54 -1.17 -3.59
CA VAL A 98 -5.17 -2.49 -3.57
C VAL A 98 -5.75 -2.71 -2.17
N PHE A 99 -7.02 -3.04 -2.12
CA PHE A 99 -7.76 -3.22 -0.87
C PHE A 99 -7.58 -4.62 -0.28
N GLN A 100 -7.86 -4.77 1.01
CA GLN A 100 -7.73 -6.01 1.78
C GLN A 100 -8.44 -7.20 1.14
N ASN A 101 -9.70 -7.00 0.71
CA ASN A 101 -10.42 -8.04 -0.01
C ASN A 101 -10.18 -7.87 -1.51
N PRO A 102 -9.59 -8.86 -2.19
CA PRO A 102 -9.47 -8.80 -3.63
C PRO A 102 -10.86 -8.65 -4.25
N SER A 103 -11.05 -7.56 -4.96
CA SER A 103 -12.34 -7.20 -5.57
C SER A 103 -12.18 -7.03 -7.07
N PRO A 104 -12.00 -8.14 -7.82
CA PRO A 104 -12.14 -8.07 -9.26
C PRO A 104 -13.55 -7.55 -9.61
N PHE A 105 -13.65 -6.71 -10.63
CA PHE A 105 -14.96 -6.34 -11.13
C PHE A 105 -15.69 -7.58 -11.67
N PRO A 106 -17.03 -7.64 -11.62
CA PRO A 106 -17.83 -8.78 -12.10
C PRO A 106 -17.86 -8.86 -13.64
N PHE A 107 -16.69 -8.78 -14.23
CA PHE A 107 -16.40 -8.85 -15.66
C PHE A 107 -15.40 -9.97 -15.94
N SER A 108 -15.06 -10.17 -17.23
CA SER A 108 -13.95 -11.04 -17.59
C SER A 108 -12.60 -10.49 -17.08
N ILE A 109 -11.59 -11.36 -17.00
CA ILE A 109 -10.22 -10.97 -16.66
C ILE A 109 -9.74 -9.88 -17.62
N TYR A 110 -9.93 -10.08 -18.93
CA TYR A 110 -9.58 -9.09 -19.95
C TYR A 110 -10.27 -7.73 -19.70
N LYS A 111 -11.57 -7.73 -19.38
CA LYS A 111 -12.31 -6.48 -19.15
C LYS A 111 -11.89 -5.78 -17.85
N ASN A 112 -11.45 -6.51 -16.81
CA ASN A 112 -10.86 -5.91 -15.61
C ASN A 112 -9.62 -5.07 -15.95
N MET A 113 -8.80 -5.55 -16.88
CA MET A 113 -7.57 -4.86 -17.28
C MET A 113 -7.86 -3.71 -18.25
N THR A 114 -8.69 -3.93 -19.28
CA THR A 114 -9.03 -2.88 -20.25
C THR A 114 -9.78 -1.73 -19.59
N TYR A 115 -10.59 -1.97 -18.57
CA TYR A 115 -11.30 -0.92 -17.85
C TYR A 115 -10.35 0.13 -17.27
N ALA A 116 -9.27 -0.32 -16.63
CA ALA A 116 -8.25 0.58 -16.10
C ALA A 116 -7.54 1.36 -17.20
N LEU A 117 -7.11 0.67 -18.27
CA LEU A 117 -6.41 1.30 -19.39
C LEU A 117 -7.29 2.33 -20.12
N GLU A 118 -8.57 2.00 -20.37
CA GLU A 118 -9.55 2.90 -21.02
C GLU A 118 -9.81 4.16 -20.17
N TYR A 119 -9.91 4.01 -18.84
CA TYR A 119 -10.09 5.12 -17.92
C TYR A 119 -8.92 6.12 -18.00
N TYR A 120 -7.69 5.62 -18.13
CA TYR A 120 -6.49 6.46 -18.29
C TYR A 120 -6.17 6.82 -19.76
N GLY A 121 -7.15 6.65 -20.67
CA GLY A 121 -7.06 7.16 -22.05
C GLY A 121 -6.39 6.24 -23.05
N ILE A 122 -5.95 5.04 -22.66
CA ILE A 122 -5.34 4.06 -23.57
C ILE A 122 -6.46 3.30 -24.28
N LYS A 123 -6.80 3.73 -25.50
CA LYS A 123 -7.93 3.20 -26.29
C LYS A 123 -7.50 2.27 -27.42
N ASN A 124 -6.23 2.30 -27.82
CA ASN A 124 -5.73 1.45 -28.91
C ASN A 124 -5.73 -0.02 -28.46
N LYS A 125 -6.47 -0.87 -29.17
CA LYS A 125 -6.62 -2.29 -28.79
C LYS A 125 -5.33 -3.10 -28.89
N ALA A 126 -4.44 -2.79 -29.81
CA ALA A 126 -3.16 -3.47 -29.93
C ALA A 126 -2.25 -3.13 -28.75
N GLU A 127 -2.20 -1.85 -28.38
CA GLU A 127 -1.48 -1.36 -27.21
C GLU A 127 -2.06 -1.95 -25.90
N GLN A 128 -3.38 -1.92 -25.72
CA GLN A 128 -4.03 -2.57 -24.58
C GLN A 128 -3.63 -4.04 -24.44
N LYS A 129 -3.65 -4.80 -25.54
CA LYS A 129 -3.31 -6.23 -25.53
C LYS A 129 -1.88 -6.48 -25.05
N GLU A 130 -0.93 -5.67 -25.51
CA GLU A 130 0.47 -5.82 -25.09
C GLU A 130 0.66 -5.38 -23.62
N LEU A 131 0.07 -4.27 -23.20
CA LEU A 131 0.11 -3.83 -21.81
C LEU A 131 -0.52 -4.85 -20.86
N ILE A 132 -1.68 -5.41 -21.21
CA ILE A 132 -2.33 -6.46 -20.41
C ILE A 132 -1.41 -7.66 -20.25
N ARG A 133 -0.84 -8.13 -21.36
CA ARG A 133 0.11 -9.23 -21.34
C ARG A 133 1.30 -8.94 -20.42
N GLN A 134 1.88 -7.74 -20.54
CA GLN A 134 3.01 -7.33 -19.72
C GLN A 134 2.65 -7.26 -18.24
N LYS A 135 1.52 -6.59 -17.89
CA LYS A 135 1.11 -6.46 -16.49
C LYS A 135 0.74 -7.79 -15.84
N LEU A 136 0.10 -8.70 -16.59
CA LEU A 136 -0.18 -10.06 -16.10
C LEU A 136 1.10 -10.88 -15.93
N LYS A 137 2.12 -10.66 -16.76
CA LYS A 137 3.46 -11.24 -16.56
C LYS A 137 4.17 -10.66 -15.35
N ASP A 138 4.12 -9.33 -15.19
CA ASP A 138 4.74 -8.63 -14.05
C ASP A 138 4.25 -9.18 -12.69
N VAL A 139 3.02 -9.72 -12.64
CA VAL A 139 2.45 -10.33 -11.43
C VAL A 139 2.46 -11.86 -11.43
N GLY A 140 3.16 -12.50 -12.37
CA GLY A 140 3.25 -13.96 -12.48
C GLY A 140 1.92 -14.67 -12.73
N LEU A 141 0.93 -13.96 -13.33
CA LEU A 141 -0.40 -14.52 -13.57
C LEU A 141 -0.61 -14.97 -15.02
N TRP A 142 0.18 -14.45 -15.97
CA TRP A 142 0.00 -14.69 -17.40
C TRP A 142 0.01 -16.17 -17.77
N GLU A 143 0.97 -16.92 -17.29
CA GLU A 143 1.14 -18.35 -17.66
C GLU A 143 -0.03 -19.22 -17.13
N GLU A 144 -0.69 -18.76 -16.05
CA GLU A 144 -1.80 -19.49 -15.46
C GLU A 144 -3.13 -19.26 -16.20
N ILE A 145 -3.31 -18.08 -16.86
CA ILE A 145 -4.63 -17.64 -17.36
C ILE A 145 -4.64 -17.16 -18.81
N SER A 146 -3.52 -17.16 -19.54
CA SER A 146 -3.42 -16.58 -20.88
C SER A 146 -4.42 -17.16 -21.90
N GLY A 147 -4.78 -18.44 -21.77
CA GLY A 147 -5.78 -19.11 -22.60
C GLY A 147 -7.25 -18.77 -22.24
N GLU A 148 -7.48 -18.11 -21.12
CA GLU A 148 -8.84 -17.94 -20.54
C GLU A 148 -9.17 -16.50 -20.14
N LEU A 149 -8.56 -15.51 -20.79
CA LEU A 149 -8.73 -14.09 -20.43
C LEU A 149 -10.20 -13.60 -20.51
N HIS A 150 -11.06 -14.30 -21.24
CA HIS A 150 -12.47 -13.95 -21.39
C HIS A 150 -13.38 -14.62 -20.34
N ARG A 151 -12.85 -15.50 -19.49
CA ARG A 151 -13.63 -16.05 -18.36
C ARG A 151 -13.90 -14.98 -17.30
N SER A 152 -14.92 -15.24 -16.47
CA SER A 152 -15.25 -14.36 -15.35
C SER A 152 -14.08 -14.24 -14.37
N ALA A 153 -13.70 -13.02 -13.99
CA ALA A 153 -12.68 -12.81 -12.97
C ALA A 153 -13.11 -13.28 -11.58
N LEU A 154 -14.42 -13.45 -11.34
CA LEU A 154 -14.95 -14.00 -10.09
C LEU A 154 -14.67 -15.51 -9.93
N SER A 155 -14.25 -16.22 -10.99
CA SER A 155 -13.85 -17.63 -10.93
C SER A 155 -12.41 -17.85 -10.53
N LEU A 156 -11.63 -16.79 -10.33
CA LEU A 156 -10.23 -16.85 -9.90
C LEU A 156 -10.12 -17.31 -8.45
N SER A 157 -9.05 -18.04 -8.13
CA SER A 157 -8.69 -18.29 -6.72
C SER A 157 -8.34 -16.97 -6.01
N GLY A 158 -8.35 -16.96 -4.67
CA GLY A 158 -8.02 -15.76 -3.88
C GLY A 158 -6.69 -15.15 -4.27
N GLY A 159 -5.64 -15.97 -4.38
CA GLY A 159 -4.31 -15.51 -4.80
C GLY A 159 -4.24 -15.01 -6.25
N GLN A 160 -4.99 -15.64 -7.18
CA GLN A 160 -5.11 -15.16 -8.56
C GLN A 160 -5.87 -13.84 -8.63
N ALA A 161 -6.97 -13.70 -7.87
CA ALA A 161 -7.76 -12.47 -7.78
C ALA A 161 -6.93 -11.32 -7.21
N GLN A 162 -6.12 -11.57 -6.19
CA GLN A 162 -5.21 -10.59 -5.61
C GLN A 162 -4.17 -10.13 -6.63
N ARG A 163 -3.50 -11.05 -7.33
CA ARG A 163 -2.54 -10.71 -8.38
C ARG A 163 -3.20 -9.96 -9.54
N LEU A 164 -4.44 -10.29 -9.92
CA LEU A 164 -5.19 -9.51 -10.92
C LEU A 164 -5.45 -8.08 -10.44
N CYS A 165 -5.83 -7.88 -9.17
CA CYS A 165 -6.03 -6.54 -8.60
C CYS A 165 -4.73 -5.73 -8.57
N ILE A 166 -3.60 -6.37 -8.25
CA ILE A 166 -2.27 -5.74 -8.34
C ILE A 166 -1.95 -5.38 -9.80
N ALA A 167 -2.10 -6.31 -10.77
CA ALA A 167 -1.86 -6.05 -12.18
C ALA A 167 -2.68 -4.86 -12.69
N ARG A 168 -3.97 -4.79 -12.30
CA ARG A 168 -4.86 -3.68 -12.62
C ARG A 168 -4.37 -2.35 -12.04
N ALA A 169 -3.90 -2.35 -10.80
CA ALA A 169 -3.32 -1.17 -10.16
C ALA A 169 -2.03 -0.71 -10.85
N LEU A 170 -1.24 -1.63 -11.39
CA LEU A 170 -0.01 -1.31 -12.12
C LEU A 170 -0.24 -0.80 -13.56
N CYS A 171 -1.47 -0.86 -14.09
CA CYS A 171 -1.77 -0.33 -15.43
C CYS A 171 -1.52 1.18 -15.56
N ILE A 172 -1.55 1.93 -14.47
CA ILE A 172 -1.31 3.38 -14.45
C ILE A 172 0.16 3.76 -14.24
N GLU A 173 1.06 2.78 -14.14
CA GLU A 173 2.48 3.01 -13.79
C GLU A 173 2.64 3.91 -12.56
N PRO A 174 2.07 3.55 -11.40
CA PRO A 174 2.07 4.43 -10.23
C PRO A 174 3.50 4.60 -9.70
N LYS A 175 3.78 5.72 -9.04
CA LYS A 175 5.01 5.90 -8.28
C LYS A 175 5.00 5.10 -6.96
N ILE A 176 3.80 4.99 -6.37
CA ILE A 176 3.60 4.27 -5.11
C ILE A 176 2.44 3.29 -5.26
N LEU A 177 2.65 2.05 -4.82
CA LEU A 177 1.62 1.02 -4.67
C LEU A 177 1.29 0.85 -3.19
N LEU A 178 0.04 1.11 -2.82
CA LEU A 178 -0.50 0.91 -1.49
C LEU A 178 -1.23 -0.43 -1.42
N LEU A 179 -0.95 -1.23 -0.41
CA LEU A 179 -1.56 -2.53 -0.19
C LEU A 179 -2.11 -2.61 1.24
N ASP A 180 -3.41 -2.78 1.36
CA ASP A 180 -4.08 -2.92 2.65
C ASP A 180 -4.27 -4.41 2.96
N GLU A 181 -3.48 -4.96 3.87
CA GLU A 181 -3.49 -6.37 4.30
C GLU A 181 -3.54 -7.38 3.14
N PRO A 182 -2.61 -7.33 2.16
CA PRO A 182 -2.74 -8.05 0.89
C PRO A 182 -2.77 -9.57 0.99
N CYS A 183 -2.35 -10.13 2.12
CA CYS A 183 -2.23 -11.57 2.34
C CYS A 183 -3.20 -12.13 3.40
N SER A 184 -4.01 -11.28 4.05
CA SER A 184 -4.80 -11.66 5.24
C SER A 184 -5.83 -12.79 5.00
N SER A 185 -6.33 -12.94 3.79
CA SER A 185 -7.34 -13.95 3.41
C SER A 185 -6.78 -15.08 2.53
N LEU A 186 -5.46 -15.16 2.38
CA LEU A 186 -4.80 -16.10 1.48
C LEU A 186 -4.23 -17.31 2.24
N ASP A 187 -4.21 -18.46 1.57
CA ASP A 187 -3.46 -19.61 2.02
C ASP A 187 -1.93 -19.33 2.00
N ARG A 188 -1.16 -20.18 2.68
CA ARG A 188 0.29 -19.99 2.84
C ARG A 188 1.04 -19.93 1.50
N LEU A 189 0.67 -20.77 0.53
CA LEU A 189 1.37 -20.80 -0.77
C LEU A 189 1.07 -19.54 -1.57
N SER A 190 -0.18 -19.10 -1.57
CA SER A 190 -0.60 -17.84 -2.20
C SER A 190 0.08 -16.63 -1.54
N THR A 191 0.19 -16.64 -0.20
CA THR A 191 0.91 -15.60 0.56
C THR A 191 2.36 -15.50 0.11
N LEU A 192 3.11 -16.61 0.07
CA LEU A 192 4.51 -16.61 -0.36
C LEU A 192 4.68 -16.07 -1.78
N LYS A 193 3.79 -16.46 -2.72
CA LYS A 193 3.81 -15.92 -4.09
C LYS A 193 3.60 -14.40 -4.14
N ILE A 194 2.71 -13.86 -3.30
CA ILE A 194 2.51 -12.40 -3.21
C ILE A 194 3.74 -11.73 -2.60
N GLU A 195 4.32 -12.29 -1.56
CA GLU A 195 5.53 -11.74 -0.93
C GLU A 195 6.72 -11.70 -1.91
N GLU A 196 6.96 -12.78 -2.66
CA GLU A 196 7.97 -12.83 -3.72
C GLU A 196 7.72 -11.79 -4.81
N LEU A 197 6.46 -11.70 -5.28
CA LEU A 197 6.05 -10.69 -6.24
C LEU A 197 6.35 -9.27 -5.75
N LEU A 198 6.04 -8.94 -4.50
CA LEU A 198 6.28 -7.61 -3.95
C LEU A 198 7.77 -7.29 -3.83
N GLN A 199 8.61 -8.29 -3.52
CA GLN A 199 10.06 -8.14 -3.52
C GLN A 199 10.63 -7.87 -4.94
N GLU A 200 10.02 -8.42 -5.99
CA GLU A 200 10.40 -8.11 -7.38
C GLU A 200 9.92 -6.71 -7.78
N LEU A 201 8.66 -6.38 -7.46
CA LEU A 201 8.04 -5.10 -7.82
C LEU A 201 8.71 -3.89 -7.16
N LYS A 202 9.31 -4.04 -5.97
CA LYS A 202 10.00 -2.92 -5.29
C LYS A 202 11.17 -2.33 -6.08
N ASN A 203 11.73 -3.08 -7.03
CA ASN A 203 12.79 -2.58 -7.90
C ASN A 203 12.30 -1.50 -8.89
N ARG A 204 10.98 -1.43 -9.09
CA ARG A 204 10.33 -0.49 -10.03
C ARG A 204 9.40 0.49 -9.31
N TYR A 205 8.76 0.06 -8.23
CA TYR A 205 7.74 0.82 -7.50
C TYR A 205 8.13 0.98 -6.04
N SER A 206 7.75 2.10 -5.43
CA SER A 206 7.76 2.22 -3.98
C SER A 206 6.48 1.59 -3.43
N ILE A 207 6.59 0.76 -2.41
CA ILE A 207 5.46 -0.03 -1.91
C ILE A 207 5.21 0.31 -0.46
N ILE A 208 3.94 0.55 -0.11
CA ILE A 208 3.50 0.68 1.28
C ILE A 208 2.51 -0.44 1.58
N ILE A 209 2.79 -1.22 2.60
CA ILE A 209 1.95 -2.34 3.02
C ILE A 209 1.44 -2.09 4.43
N VAL A 210 0.14 -2.19 4.61
CA VAL A 210 -0.45 -2.32 5.95
C VAL A 210 -0.57 -3.79 6.29
N THR A 211 -0.08 -4.17 7.44
CA THR A 211 -0.29 -5.51 8.01
C THR A 211 -0.26 -5.48 9.54
N HIS A 212 -0.89 -6.47 10.15
CA HIS A 212 -0.75 -6.78 11.57
C HIS A 212 0.09 -8.06 11.79
N ASN A 213 0.56 -8.71 10.71
CA ASN A 213 1.34 -9.92 10.75
C ASN A 213 2.84 -9.62 10.85
N LEU A 214 3.41 -9.82 12.05
CA LEU A 214 4.83 -9.62 12.34
C LEU A 214 5.75 -10.44 11.43
N SER A 215 5.36 -11.69 11.15
CA SER A 215 6.16 -12.57 10.29
C SER A 215 6.21 -12.07 8.85
N GLU A 216 5.10 -11.57 8.30
CA GLU A 216 5.04 -10.93 7.00
C GLU A 216 5.93 -9.67 6.98
N ALA A 217 5.73 -8.75 7.94
CA ALA A 217 6.54 -7.54 8.07
C ALA A 217 8.05 -7.83 8.11
N LYS A 218 8.45 -8.88 8.85
CA LYS A 218 9.84 -9.31 8.96
C LYS A 218 10.40 -9.90 7.66
N ARG A 219 9.58 -10.62 6.86
CA ARG A 219 10.04 -11.21 5.60
C ARG A 219 10.22 -10.17 4.50
N ILE A 220 9.24 -9.25 4.36
CA ILE A 220 9.19 -8.40 3.16
C ILE A 220 9.56 -6.93 3.39
N GLY A 221 9.46 -6.39 4.61
CA GLY A 221 9.71 -4.97 4.88
C GLY A 221 11.18 -4.59 4.73
N ASP A 222 11.45 -3.41 4.21
CA ASP A 222 12.76 -2.75 4.26
C ASP A 222 12.74 -1.69 5.39
N GLN A 223 11.61 -1.02 5.59
CA GLN A 223 11.35 -0.06 6.66
C GLN A 223 10.04 -0.42 7.38
N ILE A 224 10.03 -0.26 8.70
CA ILE A 224 8.84 -0.45 9.53
C ILE A 224 8.45 0.88 10.18
N LEU A 225 7.17 1.23 10.08
CA LEU A 225 6.53 2.30 10.81
C LEU A 225 5.46 1.68 11.71
N PHE A 226 5.66 1.75 13.01
CA PHE A 226 4.77 1.17 14.01
C PHE A 226 3.79 2.21 14.52
N PHE A 227 2.51 1.95 14.30
CA PHE A 227 1.40 2.82 14.70
C PHE A 227 0.65 2.23 15.89
N HIS A 228 0.38 3.07 16.87
CA HIS A 228 -0.44 2.74 18.01
C HIS A 228 -1.30 3.95 18.42
N GLU A 229 -2.58 3.73 18.76
CA GLU A 229 -3.54 4.76 19.20
C GLU A 229 -3.57 6.04 18.34
N GLY A 230 -3.40 5.88 17.02
CA GLY A 230 -3.44 7.00 16.07
C GLY A 230 -2.15 7.81 15.96
N GLU A 231 -1.07 7.34 16.55
CA GLU A 231 0.25 7.98 16.51
C GLU A 231 1.32 7.07 15.91
N LEU A 232 2.37 7.65 15.35
CA LEU A 232 3.57 6.93 14.94
C LEU A 232 4.50 6.77 16.14
N TRP A 233 4.55 5.58 16.71
CA TRP A 233 5.30 5.32 17.93
C TRP A 233 6.76 5.01 17.68
N GLU A 234 7.04 4.21 16.66
CA GLU A 234 8.41 3.84 16.33
C GLU A 234 8.60 3.68 14.83
N ARG A 235 9.80 3.95 14.36
CA ARG A 235 10.24 3.70 12.99
C ARG A 235 11.69 3.27 12.94
N GLY A 236 12.02 2.42 11.96
CA GLY A 236 13.37 1.94 11.76
C GLY A 236 13.50 1.11 10.50
N THR A 237 14.73 0.70 10.20
CA THR A 237 14.95 -0.41 9.27
C THR A 237 14.31 -1.67 9.87
N LYS A 238 14.01 -2.64 9.04
CA LYS A 238 13.49 -3.93 9.52
C LYS A 238 14.40 -4.53 10.59
N GLU A 239 15.69 -4.53 10.33
CA GLU A 239 16.71 -5.09 11.23
C GLU A 239 16.68 -4.40 12.59
N ASP A 240 16.71 -3.07 12.62
CA ASP A 240 16.70 -2.29 13.88
C ASP A 240 15.39 -2.48 14.64
N PHE A 241 14.25 -2.43 13.95
CA PHE A 241 12.95 -2.54 14.58
C PHE A 241 12.73 -3.89 15.28
N PHE A 242 13.10 -4.99 14.64
CA PHE A 242 12.90 -6.33 15.20
C PHE A 242 14.00 -6.78 16.16
N ALA A 243 15.24 -6.27 16.04
CA ALA A 243 16.35 -6.66 16.90
C ALA A 243 16.55 -5.72 18.10
N HIS A 244 16.24 -4.44 17.93
CA HIS A 244 16.52 -3.38 18.89
C HIS A 244 15.35 -2.40 19.03
N PRO A 245 14.15 -2.88 19.45
CA PRO A 245 13.00 -1.99 19.66
C PRO A 245 13.34 -0.96 20.74
N LYS A 246 13.06 0.32 20.43
CA LYS A 246 13.46 1.45 21.27
C LYS A 246 12.48 1.73 22.40
N ARG A 247 11.20 1.35 22.20
CA ARG A 247 10.13 1.57 23.18
C ARG A 247 9.74 0.27 23.87
N PRO A 248 9.43 0.30 25.19
CA PRO A 248 8.91 -0.87 25.89
C PRO A 248 7.66 -1.44 25.21
N GLU A 249 6.76 -0.58 24.79
CA GLU A 249 5.49 -0.96 24.16
C GLU A 249 5.70 -1.63 22.80
N THR A 250 6.71 -1.22 22.04
CA THR A 250 7.09 -1.92 20.80
C THR A 250 7.59 -3.33 21.11
N LYS A 251 8.34 -3.49 22.19
CA LYS A 251 8.85 -4.79 22.64
C LYS A 251 7.70 -5.71 23.04
N GLU A 252 6.77 -5.23 23.87
CA GLU A 252 5.56 -5.96 24.27
C GLU A 252 4.73 -6.40 23.06
N PHE A 253 4.55 -5.50 22.07
CA PHE A 253 3.86 -5.82 20.83
C PHE A 253 4.56 -6.94 20.05
N LEU A 254 5.90 -6.92 19.97
CA LEU A 254 6.68 -7.93 19.27
C LEU A 254 6.67 -9.30 20.00
N GLU A 255 6.54 -9.30 21.32
CA GLU A 255 6.43 -10.49 22.17
C GLU A 255 5.00 -11.08 22.17
N GLY A 256 4.04 -10.40 21.59
CA GLY A 256 2.65 -10.88 21.49
C GLY A 256 1.83 -10.66 22.75
N GLU A 257 2.20 -9.72 23.58
CA GLU A 257 1.53 -9.38 24.84
C GLU A 257 0.38 -8.35 24.67
N TRP A 258 -0.10 -8.16 23.43
CA TRP A 258 -1.10 -7.15 23.05
C TRP A 258 -2.37 -7.76 22.47
#